data_ca32487253f7044cb7a49662d666ce50
#
_entry.id   ca32487253f7044cb7a49662d666ce50
#
_cell.length_a   1.000
_cell.length_b   1.000
_cell.length_c   1.000
_cell.angle_alpha   90.00
_cell.angle_beta   90.00
_cell.angle_gamma   90.00
#
_symmetry.space_group_name_H-M   'P 1'
#
loop_
_entity.id
_entity.type
_entity.pdbx_description
1 polymer ?
#
loop_
_entity_poly.entity_id
_entity_poly.type
_entity_poly.pdbx_seq_one_letter_code
_entity_poly.pdbx_strand_id
1 'polypeptide(L)'
;AGGRDFRLPFRALVAGGGTGDATIMLAQHLQDRGAPAEVAYLDLSQASRAIAEARARQRGLANIRFHSGSLLDLPTMGLGHFDYIDCCGVLHHLEDPARGLAALTESLAPGGGMGIMVYGVHGRTGVYQAQAMLRQLTRNDPAPAATPQARIKVARSLLAQLPATNWLRRNPAVGDHLEAGDAGLYDLLLHSRDRAYDVAGLAELVAGAGLEITAFIEPWRYD
;
A
#
# COMPACT_ATOMS: atom_id res chain seq x y z
N ALA A 1 -1.59 -18.08 17.77
CA ALA A 1 -2.31 -16.82 17.95
C ALA A 1 -3.62 -17.13 18.67
N GLY A 2 -3.80 -16.61 19.88
CA GLY A 2 -5.05 -16.71 20.63
C GLY A 2 -6.18 -16.05 19.84
N GLY A 3 -7.29 -16.75 19.65
CA GLY A 3 -8.43 -16.23 18.92
C GLY A 3 -8.96 -14.95 19.58
N ARG A 4 -9.07 -13.87 18.83
CA ARG A 4 -9.68 -12.63 19.30
C ARG A 4 -11.20 -12.84 19.44
N ASP A 5 -11.78 -12.42 20.55
CA ASP A 5 -13.24 -12.40 20.72
C ASP A 5 -13.81 -11.12 20.09
N PHE A 6 -14.40 -11.24 18.91
CA PHE A 6 -15.04 -10.11 18.20
C PHE A 6 -16.36 -9.62 18.80
N ARG A 7 -16.80 -10.18 19.94
CA ARG A 7 -17.91 -9.62 20.73
C ARG A 7 -17.43 -8.46 21.60
N LEU A 8 -16.12 -8.33 21.81
CA LEU A 8 -15.49 -7.19 22.48
C LEU A 8 -15.20 -6.06 21.50
N PRO A 9 -15.10 -4.80 21.98
CA PRO A 9 -14.73 -3.66 21.14
C PRO A 9 -13.43 -3.94 20.37
N PHE A 10 -13.46 -3.62 19.09
CA PHE A 10 -12.33 -3.86 18.19
C PHE A 10 -12.02 -2.60 17.38
N ARG A 11 -10.78 -2.17 17.40
CA ARG A 11 -10.32 -0.99 16.66
C ARG A 11 -9.32 -1.39 15.61
N ALA A 12 -9.61 -1.07 14.36
CA ALA A 12 -8.70 -1.28 13.25
C ALA A 12 -8.27 0.04 12.63
N LEU A 13 -7.05 0.08 12.10
CA LEU A 13 -6.54 1.18 11.28
C LEU A 13 -6.23 0.66 9.88
N VAL A 14 -6.63 1.39 8.86
CA VAL A 14 -6.12 1.24 7.49
C VAL A 14 -5.23 2.44 7.18
N ALA A 15 -3.92 2.22 7.23
CA ALA A 15 -2.90 3.23 7.00
C ALA A 15 -2.51 3.28 5.51
N GLY A 16 -2.80 4.39 4.85
CA GLY A 16 -2.75 4.53 3.40
C GLY A 16 -4.00 3.96 2.74
N GLY A 17 -5.18 4.37 3.23
CA GLY A 17 -6.45 3.80 2.82
C GLY A 17 -6.84 4.02 1.35
N GLY A 18 -6.16 4.93 0.63
CA GLY A 18 -6.39 5.18 -0.78
C GLY A 18 -7.85 5.46 -1.11
N THR A 19 -8.38 4.87 -2.17
CA THR A 19 -9.79 4.99 -2.56
C THR A 19 -10.75 4.14 -1.71
N GLY A 20 -10.24 3.48 -0.66
CA GLY A 20 -11.03 2.85 0.38
C GLY A 20 -11.30 1.36 0.21
N ASP A 21 -10.61 0.65 -0.66
CA ASP A 21 -10.90 -0.78 -0.91
C ASP A 21 -10.74 -1.62 0.36
N ALA A 22 -9.58 -1.59 1.00
CA ALA A 22 -9.33 -2.32 2.26
C ALA A 22 -10.24 -1.83 3.39
N THR A 23 -10.39 -0.50 3.53
CA THR A 23 -11.23 0.11 4.57
C THR A 23 -12.69 -0.34 4.48
N ILE A 24 -13.26 -0.29 3.29
CA ILE A 24 -14.66 -0.67 3.05
C ILE A 24 -14.85 -2.16 3.26
N MET A 25 -13.94 -2.98 2.73
CA MET A 25 -13.99 -4.43 2.90
C MET A 25 -13.96 -4.81 4.39
N LEU A 26 -13.02 -4.24 5.14
CA LEU A 26 -12.86 -4.51 6.57
C LEU A 26 -14.06 -4.04 7.36
N ALA A 27 -14.53 -2.80 7.13
CA ALA A 27 -15.68 -2.23 7.82
C ALA A 27 -16.96 -3.02 7.55
N GLN A 28 -17.21 -3.41 6.30
CA GLN A 28 -18.35 -4.25 5.93
C GLN A 28 -18.29 -5.60 6.64
N HIS A 29 -17.12 -6.24 6.61
CA HIS A 29 -16.93 -7.55 7.22
C HIS A 29 -17.19 -7.56 8.74
N LEU A 30 -16.73 -6.51 9.42
CA LEU A 30 -16.96 -6.34 10.86
C LEU A 30 -18.44 -6.03 11.15
N GLN A 31 -19.08 -5.20 10.33
CA GLN A 31 -20.51 -4.87 10.45
C GLN A 31 -21.37 -6.11 10.22
N ASP A 32 -21.11 -6.92 9.20
CA ASP A 32 -21.87 -8.14 8.88
C ASP A 32 -21.81 -9.19 9.99
N ARG A 33 -20.74 -9.18 10.79
CA ARG A 33 -20.57 -10.03 11.95
C ARG A 33 -21.15 -9.47 13.24
N GLY A 34 -21.72 -8.26 13.20
CA GLY A 34 -22.24 -7.58 14.39
C GLY A 34 -21.15 -7.23 15.41
N ALA A 35 -19.89 -7.12 14.98
CA ALA A 35 -18.80 -6.77 15.86
C ALA A 35 -18.91 -5.28 16.29
N PRO A 36 -18.72 -4.95 17.58
CA PRO A 36 -18.64 -3.57 18.03
C PRO A 36 -17.28 -2.98 17.64
N ALA A 37 -17.12 -2.65 16.36
CA ALA A 37 -15.84 -2.32 15.77
C ALA A 37 -15.84 -0.93 15.12
N GLU A 38 -14.71 -0.24 15.25
CA GLU A 38 -14.41 1.00 14.54
C GLU A 38 -13.21 0.79 13.62
N VAL A 39 -13.33 1.25 12.37
CA VAL A 39 -12.24 1.28 11.39
C VAL A 39 -11.79 2.72 11.19
N ALA A 40 -10.57 3.04 11.57
CA ALA A 40 -9.95 4.31 11.24
C ALA A 40 -9.31 4.22 9.84
N TYR A 41 -9.64 5.15 8.98
CA TYR A 41 -9.00 5.38 7.70
C TYR A 41 -7.99 6.51 7.85
N LEU A 42 -6.77 6.35 7.35
CA LEU A 42 -5.74 7.39 7.28
C LEU A 42 -5.11 7.44 5.90
N ASP A 43 -5.12 8.61 5.26
CA ASP A 43 -4.44 8.85 3.99
C ASP A 43 -4.02 10.31 3.84
N LEU A 44 -2.94 10.56 3.09
CA LEU A 44 -2.46 11.90 2.74
C LEU A 44 -3.34 12.58 1.70
N SER A 45 -3.94 11.79 0.80
CA SER A 45 -4.70 12.29 -0.35
C SER A 45 -6.14 12.61 0.02
N GLN A 46 -6.46 13.89 0.04
CA GLN A 46 -7.85 14.35 0.23
C GLN A 46 -8.77 13.87 -0.90
N ALA A 47 -8.26 13.77 -2.13
CA ALA A 47 -9.04 13.26 -3.27
C ALA A 47 -9.38 11.78 -3.09
N SER A 48 -8.41 10.95 -2.68
CA SER A 48 -8.64 9.54 -2.37
C SER A 48 -9.63 9.37 -1.21
N ARG A 49 -9.46 10.15 -0.15
CA ARG A 49 -10.38 10.18 0.99
C ARG A 49 -11.81 10.50 0.56
N ALA A 50 -12.04 11.53 -0.27
CA ALA A 50 -13.37 11.89 -0.74
C ALA A 50 -14.06 10.73 -1.50
N ILE A 51 -13.30 9.99 -2.30
CA ILE A 51 -13.79 8.78 -2.99
C ILE A 51 -14.15 7.70 -1.96
N ALA A 52 -13.27 7.42 -1.01
CA ALA A 52 -13.50 6.41 0.02
C ALA A 52 -14.75 6.74 0.87
N GLU A 53 -14.92 8.01 1.28
CA GLU A 53 -16.10 8.47 2.00
C GLU A 53 -17.40 8.31 1.19
N ALA A 54 -17.37 8.65 -0.11
CA ALA A 54 -18.53 8.48 -0.98
C ALA A 54 -18.92 6.99 -1.11
N ARG A 55 -17.95 6.13 -1.29
CA ARG A 55 -18.14 4.66 -1.37
C ARG A 55 -18.68 4.08 -0.06
N ALA A 56 -18.20 4.53 1.09
CA ALA A 56 -18.68 4.11 2.41
C ALA A 56 -20.14 4.53 2.64
N ARG A 57 -20.48 5.79 2.32
CA ARG A 57 -21.86 6.28 2.40
C ARG A 57 -22.81 5.47 1.52
N GLN A 58 -22.41 5.15 0.28
CA GLN A 58 -23.22 4.36 -0.64
C GLN A 58 -23.55 2.97 -0.09
N ARG A 59 -22.67 2.41 0.75
CA ARG A 59 -22.85 1.11 1.41
C ARG A 59 -23.49 1.18 2.80
N GLY A 60 -23.80 2.37 3.29
CA GLY A 60 -24.38 2.54 4.63
C GLY A 60 -23.43 2.16 5.76
N LEU A 61 -22.11 2.27 5.56
CA LEU A 61 -21.12 1.97 6.58
C LEU A 61 -20.96 3.15 7.52
N ALA A 62 -21.33 2.96 8.79
CA ALA A 62 -21.27 3.98 9.84
C ALA A 62 -20.09 3.79 10.81
N ASN A 63 -19.40 2.67 10.71
CA ASN A 63 -18.30 2.27 11.60
C ASN A 63 -16.90 2.70 11.12
N ILE A 64 -16.83 3.68 10.21
CA ILE A 64 -15.56 4.23 9.69
C ILE A 64 -15.34 5.65 10.20
N ARG A 65 -14.11 5.95 10.64
CA ARG A 65 -13.62 7.30 10.95
C ARG A 65 -12.54 7.70 9.97
N PHE A 66 -12.77 8.79 9.23
CA PHE A 66 -11.86 9.26 8.20
C PHE A 66 -10.90 10.33 8.72
N HIS A 67 -9.61 10.10 8.62
CA HIS A 67 -8.53 11.01 8.98
C HIS A 67 -7.69 11.34 7.75
N SER A 68 -7.16 12.57 7.68
CA SER A 68 -6.16 12.97 6.69
C SER A 68 -4.87 13.28 7.40
N GLY A 69 -3.75 12.75 6.91
CA GLY A 69 -2.44 12.97 7.50
C GLY A 69 -1.43 11.93 7.05
N SER A 70 -0.19 12.14 7.44
CA SER A 70 0.88 11.19 7.22
C SER A 70 0.82 10.07 8.27
N LEU A 71 1.08 8.84 7.85
CA LEU A 71 1.27 7.75 8.82
C LEU A 71 2.48 8.00 9.75
N LEU A 72 3.43 8.85 9.34
CA LEU A 72 4.57 9.24 10.17
C LEU A 72 4.15 10.13 11.35
N ASP A 73 3.01 10.79 11.26
CA ASP A 73 2.47 11.65 12.32
C ASP A 73 1.47 10.90 13.23
N LEU A 74 1.15 9.64 12.89
CA LEU A 74 0.14 8.82 13.56
C LEU A 74 0.30 8.81 15.10
N PRO A 75 1.49 8.65 15.69
CA PRO A 75 1.65 8.66 17.16
C PRO A 75 1.20 9.96 17.82
N THR A 76 1.27 11.09 17.11
CA THR A 76 0.92 12.42 17.64
C THR A 76 -0.51 12.84 17.31
N MET A 77 -1.23 12.08 16.49
CA MET A 77 -2.62 12.39 16.10
C MET A 77 -3.66 12.14 17.19
N GLY A 78 -3.28 11.53 18.32
CA GLY A 78 -4.18 11.27 19.43
C GLY A 78 -5.28 10.25 19.10
N LEU A 79 -5.08 9.39 18.12
CA LEU A 79 -6.08 8.39 17.70
C LEU A 79 -6.12 7.16 18.62
N GLY A 80 -5.19 7.04 19.57
CA GLY A 80 -5.08 5.90 20.47
C GLY A 80 -4.48 4.67 19.78
N HIS A 81 -4.68 3.50 20.40
CA HIS A 81 -4.10 2.24 19.90
C HIS A 81 -5.15 1.42 19.13
N PHE A 82 -4.64 0.56 18.23
CA PHE A 82 -5.43 -0.28 17.35
C PHE A 82 -5.13 -1.76 17.60
N ASP A 83 -6.16 -2.59 17.63
CA ASP A 83 -6.03 -4.05 17.73
C ASP A 83 -5.48 -4.68 16.44
N TYR A 84 -5.76 -4.02 15.31
CA TYR A 84 -5.27 -4.42 14.00
C TYR A 84 -4.90 -3.20 13.15
N ILE A 85 -3.79 -3.28 12.46
CA ILE A 85 -3.38 -2.26 11.50
C ILE A 85 -3.17 -2.93 10.14
N ASP A 86 -3.84 -2.41 9.13
CA ASP A 86 -3.61 -2.74 7.72
C ASP A 86 -2.75 -1.65 7.08
N CYS A 87 -1.61 -2.04 6.52
CA CYS A 87 -0.70 -1.14 5.80
C CYS A 87 -0.21 -1.79 4.51
N CYS A 88 -1.10 -1.83 3.53
CA CYS A 88 -0.84 -2.47 2.25
C CYS A 88 -0.49 -1.45 1.18
N GLY A 89 0.66 -1.62 0.50
CA GLY A 89 1.04 -0.77 -0.62
C GLY A 89 1.60 0.61 -0.23
N VAL A 90 2.12 0.80 0.97
CA VAL A 90 2.50 2.13 1.47
C VAL A 90 3.96 2.23 1.89
N LEU A 91 4.45 1.34 2.76
CA LEU A 91 5.78 1.45 3.37
C LEU A 91 6.91 1.55 2.34
N HIS A 92 6.80 0.82 1.24
CA HIS A 92 7.82 0.81 0.18
C HIS A 92 7.90 2.11 -0.63
N HIS A 93 6.96 3.03 -0.45
CA HIS A 93 6.98 4.37 -1.05
C HIS A 93 7.53 5.45 -0.11
N LEU A 94 7.73 5.13 1.17
CA LEU A 94 8.30 6.08 2.11
C LEU A 94 9.79 6.30 1.87
N GLU A 95 10.28 7.46 2.24
CA GLU A 95 11.70 7.75 2.27
C GLU A 95 12.43 6.88 3.28
N ASP A 96 11.81 6.73 4.45
CA ASP A 96 12.26 5.86 5.54
C ASP A 96 11.14 4.89 5.95
N PRO A 97 11.11 3.68 5.37
CA PRO A 97 10.14 2.66 5.73
C PRO A 97 10.23 2.19 7.19
N ALA A 98 11.45 2.21 7.77
CA ALA A 98 11.65 1.81 9.16
C ALA A 98 10.97 2.79 10.12
N ARG A 99 11.09 4.09 9.87
CA ARG A 99 10.37 5.12 10.61
C ARG A 99 8.86 4.99 10.45
N GLY A 100 8.40 4.66 9.23
CA GLY A 100 6.98 4.39 8.98
C GLY A 100 6.46 3.21 9.79
N LEU A 101 7.19 2.11 9.78
CA LEU A 101 6.81 0.91 10.53
C LEU A 101 6.88 1.15 12.05
N ALA A 102 7.86 1.90 12.55
CA ALA A 102 7.94 2.29 13.95
C ALA A 102 6.71 3.09 14.40
N ALA A 103 6.26 4.07 13.60
CA ALA A 103 5.06 4.86 13.91
C ALA A 103 3.78 4.00 13.97
N LEU A 104 3.67 3.00 13.08
CA LEU A 104 2.58 2.03 13.13
C LEU A 104 2.67 1.15 14.37
N THR A 105 3.87 0.67 14.71
CA THR A 105 4.11 -0.18 15.89
C THR A 105 3.76 0.54 17.19
N GLU A 106 4.13 1.82 17.31
CA GLU A 106 3.78 2.66 18.46
C GLU A 106 2.27 2.82 18.63
N SER A 107 1.51 2.75 17.54
CA SER A 107 0.05 2.84 17.55
C SER A 107 -0.65 1.48 17.65
N LEU A 108 0.10 0.39 17.73
CA LEU A 108 -0.46 -0.96 17.87
C LEU A 108 -0.77 -1.25 19.33
N ALA A 109 -1.95 -1.80 19.64
CA ALA A 109 -2.30 -2.22 20.98
C ALA A 109 -1.42 -3.43 21.43
N PRO A 110 -1.17 -3.59 22.75
CA PRO A 110 -0.51 -4.80 23.23
C PRO A 110 -1.25 -6.06 22.79
N GLY A 111 -0.53 -6.98 22.15
CA GLY A 111 -1.11 -8.20 21.57
C GLY A 111 -1.90 -7.99 20.28
N GLY A 112 -1.86 -6.79 19.71
CA GLY A 112 -2.40 -6.48 18.41
C GLY A 112 -1.62 -7.11 17.27
N GLY A 113 -2.20 -7.09 16.06
CA GLY A 113 -1.59 -7.62 14.84
C GLY A 113 -1.55 -6.62 13.72
N MET A 114 -0.65 -6.83 12.75
CA MET A 114 -0.50 -5.95 11.60
C MET A 114 -0.45 -6.76 10.31
N GLY A 115 -1.21 -6.34 9.30
CA GLY A 115 -1.08 -6.79 7.93
C GLY A 115 -0.25 -5.80 7.13
N ILE A 116 0.86 -6.27 6.55
CA ILE A 116 1.76 -5.44 5.74
C ILE A 116 1.88 -6.05 4.35
N MET A 117 1.75 -5.23 3.31
CA MET A 117 2.16 -5.60 1.97
C MET A 117 3.21 -4.62 1.47
N VAL A 118 4.34 -5.15 1.04
CA VAL A 118 5.39 -4.43 0.33
C VAL A 118 5.75 -5.15 -0.96
N TYR A 119 6.39 -4.45 -1.87
CA TYR A 119 6.79 -5.05 -3.14
C TYR A 119 7.95 -6.03 -2.98
N GLY A 120 7.81 -7.20 -3.61
CA GLY A 120 8.83 -8.23 -3.65
C GLY A 120 9.80 -8.07 -4.83
N VAL A 121 11.09 -8.17 -4.56
CA VAL A 121 12.17 -8.00 -5.56
C VAL A 121 11.99 -8.92 -6.77
N HIS A 122 11.67 -10.19 -6.54
CA HIS A 122 11.56 -11.19 -7.61
C HIS A 122 10.29 -11.02 -8.43
N GLY A 123 9.17 -10.67 -7.77
CA GLY A 123 7.90 -10.41 -8.45
C GLY A 123 7.94 -9.18 -9.35
N ARG A 124 8.86 -8.24 -9.10
CA ARG A 124 9.02 -7.01 -9.89
C ARG A 124 10.14 -7.08 -10.94
N THR A 125 10.53 -8.28 -11.36
CA THR A 125 11.50 -8.47 -12.44
C THR A 125 11.06 -7.75 -13.71
N GLY A 126 11.91 -6.88 -14.25
CA GLY A 126 11.63 -6.03 -15.42
C GLY A 126 11.07 -4.63 -15.08
N VAL A 127 10.45 -4.45 -13.92
CA VAL A 127 9.88 -3.14 -13.53
C VAL A 127 11.00 -2.11 -13.32
N TYR A 128 11.98 -2.41 -12.48
CA TYR A 128 13.06 -1.46 -12.17
C TYR A 128 13.94 -1.14 -13.38
N GLN A 129 14.13 -2.10 -14.29
CA GLN A 129 14.81 -1.88 -15.56
C GLN A 129 14.01 -0.89 -16.45
N ALA A 130 12.69 -1.08 -16.56
CA ALA A 130 11.82 -0.17 -17.29
C ALA A 130 11.78 1.23 -16.66
N GLN A 131 11.69 1.31 -15.33
CA GLN A 131 11.80 2.58 -14.61
C GLN A 131 13.14 3.29 -14.87
N ALA A 132 14.27 2.55 -14.88
CA ALA A 132 15.58 3.10 -15.18
C ALA A 132 15.66 3.62 -16.62
N MET A 133 15.14 2.88 -17.60
CA MET A 133 15.04 3.32 -18.99
C MET A 133 14.20 4.61 -19.11
N LEU A 134 13.05 4.67 -18.47
CA LEU A 134 12.18 5.85 -18.49
C LEU A 134 12.87 7.06 -17.86
N ARG A 135 13.57 6.89 -16.75
CA ARG A 135 14.34 7.98 -16.12
C ARG A 135 15.43 8.51 -17.06
N GLN A 136 16.10 7.64 -17.83
CA GLN A 136 17.13 8.06 -18.78
C GLN A 136 16.52 8.78 -19.98
N LEU A 137 15.42 8.29 -20.54
CA LEU A 137 14.74 8.92 -21.66
C LEU A 137 14.22 10.34 -21.33
N THR A 138 13.78 10.54 -20.09
CA THR A 138 13.23 11.82 -19.65
C THR A 138 14.29 12.78 -19.08
N ARG A 139 15.51 12.31 -18.79
CA ARG A 139 16.59 13.11 -18.18
C ARG A 139 17.14 14.19 -19.10
N ASN A 140 17.16 13.93 -20.42
CA ASN A 140 17.76 14.80 -21.42
C ASN A 140 16.70 15.60 -22.22
N ASP A 141 15.42 15.51 -21.84
CA ASP A 141 14.34 16.25 -22.46
C ASP A 141 14.17 17.59 -21.73
N PRO A 142 14.60 18.72 -22.32
CA PRO A 142 14.49 20.06 -21.69
C PRO A 142 13.05 20.58 -21.65
N ALA A 143 12.12 19.92 -22.35
CA ALA A 143 10.68 20.23 -22.31
C ALA A 143 9.91 18.93 -22.02
N PRO A 144 8.91 18.96 -21.57
CA PRO A 144 8.08 18.89 -20.42
C PRO A 144 7.75 17.47 -19.99
N ALA A 145 8.73 16.65 -19.71
CA ALA A 145 8.52 15.51 -18.82
C ALA A 145 7.96 15.95 -17.43
N ALA A 146 7.60 17.21 -17.32
CA ALA A 146 7.11 17.85 -16.13
C ALA A 146 5.68 17.48 -15.75
N THR A 147 4.84 17.09 -16.71
CA THR A 147 3.45 16.69 -16.39
C THR A 147 3.31 15.18 -16.30
N PRO A 148 2.48 14.66 -15.37
CA PRO A 148 2.17 13.24 -15.30
C PRO A 148 1.73 12.66 -16.65
N GLN A 149 0.91 13.40 -17.41
CA GLN A 149 0.39 12.97 -18.69
C GLN A 149 1.49 12.81 -19.76
N ALA A 150 2.45 13.74 -19.82
CA ALA A 150 3.58 13.63 -20.73
C ALA A 150 4.46 12.41 -20.40
N ARG A 151 4.72 12.16 -19.11
CA ARG A 151 5.46 10.99 -18.65
C ARG A 151 4.73 9.68 -18.99
N ILE A 152 3.42 9.63 -18.82
CA ILE A 152 2.57 8.49 -19.19
C ILE A 152 2.68 8.22 -20.70
N LYS A 153 2.62 9.26 -21.53
CA LYS A 153 2.76 9.11 -22.99
C LYS A 153 4.10 8.49 -23.39
N VAL A 154 5.19 8.96 -22.78
CA VAL A 154 6.53 8.38 -23.01
C VAL A 154 6.59 6.92 -22.56
N ALA A 155 6.05 6.61 -21.39
CA ALA A 155 6.00 5.23 -20.88
C ALA A 155 5.20 4.31 -21.80
N ARG A 156 4.03 4.73 -22.27
CA ARG A 156 3.24 3.95 -23.24
C ARG A 156 3.98 3.71 -24.55
N SER A 157 4.66 4.74 -25.09
CA SER A 157 5.48 4.60 -26.29
C SER A 157 6.62 3.61 -26.10
N LEU A 158 7.32 3.65 -24.96
CA LEU A 158 8.35 2.68 -24.61
C LEU A 158 7.79 1.27 -24.53
N LEU A 159 6.71 1.06 -23.79
CA LEU A 159 6.10 -0.26 -23.61
C LEU A 159 5.67 -0.89 -24.94
N ALA A 160 5.16 -0.10 -25.87
CA ALA A 160 4.75 -0.57 -27.19
C ALA A 160 5.92 -1.08 -28.04
N GLN A 161 7.14 -0.59 -27.78
CA GLN A 161 8.36 -0.94 -28.51
C GLN A 161 9.17 -2.07 -27.85
N LEU A 162 8.83 -2.46 -26.64
CA LEU A 162 9.55 -3.54 -25.97
C LEU A 162 9.39 -4.86 -26.72
N PRO A 163 10.49 -5.62 -26.95
CA PRO A 163 10.41 -6.92 -27.59
C PRO A 163 9.65 -7.93 -26.72
N ALA A 164 9.07 -8.95 -27.34
CA ALA A 164 8.32 -10.00 -26.63
C ALA A 164 9.18 -10.76 -25.58
N THR A 165 10.49 -10.71 -25.71
CA THR A 165 11.45 -11.31 -24.76
C THR A 165 11.76 -10.43 -23.57
N ASN A 166 11.25 -9.18 -23.53
CA ASN A 166 11.52 -8.26 -22.42
C ASN A 166 10.93 -8.80 -21.10
N TRP A 167 11.68 -8.66 -20.05
CA TRP A 167 11.32 -9.20 -18.73
C TRP A 167 10.00 -8.63 -18.19
N LEU A 168 9.73 -7.33 -18.35
CA LEU A 168 8.47 -6.74 -17.94
C LEU A 168 7.29 -7.32 -18.73
N ARG A 169 7.44 -7.43 -20.07
CA ARG A 169 6.37 -8.02 -20.92
C ARG A 169 6.05 -9.47 -20.60
N ARG A 170 7.03 -10.21 -20.12
CA ARG A 170 6.88 -11.65 -19.80
C ARG A 170 6.56 -11.90 -18.34
N ASN A 171 6.47 -10.87 -17.51
CA ASN A 171 6.22 -11.03 -16.08
C ASN A 171 4.72 -11.20 -15.80
N PRO A 172 4.26 -12.43 -15.44
CA PRO A 172 2.84 -12.66 -15.17
C PRO A 172 2.38 -12.09 -13.81
N ALA A 173 3.33 -11.71 -12.96
CA ALA A 173 3.01 -11.14 -11.63
C ALA A 173 2.73 -9.63 -11.66
N VAL A 174 2.87 -8.99 -12.84
CA VAL A 174 2.75 -7.53 -12.97
C VAL A 174 1.84 -7.19 -14.14
N GLY A 175 0.63 -6.76 -13.85
CA GLY A 175 -0.39 -6.39 -14.83
C GLY A 175 -0.87 -4.93 -14.76
N ASP A 176 -0.56 -4.20 -13.68
CA ASP A 176 -1.13 -2.88 -13.39
C ASP A 176 -1.01 -1.87 -14.53
N HIS A 177 0.13 -1.87 -15.24
CA HIS A 177 0.37 -0.99 -16.39
C HIS A 177 -0.49 -1.31 -17.62
N LEU A 178 -1.13 -2.48 -17.66
CA LEU A 178 -2.02 -2.93 -18.73
C LEU A 178 -3.49 -2.80 -18.32
N GLU A 179 -3.82 -3.15 -17.08
CA GLU A 179 -5.19 -3.38 -16.60
C GLU A 179 -5.76 -2.18 -15.83
N ALA A 180 -4.93 -1.44 -15.09
CA ALA A 180 -5.36 -0.32 -14.25
C ALA A 180 -5.21 1.07 -14.91
N GLY A 181 -5.11 1.13 -16.24
CA GLY A 181 -5.08 2.37 -17.00
C GLY A 181 -3.86 3.25 -16.72
N ASP A 182 -4.04 4.57 -16.76
CA ASP A 182 -2.97 5.53 -16.55
C ASP A 182 -2.50 5.57 -15.10
N ALA A 183 -3.39 5.33 -14.15
CA ALA A 183 -3.06 5.31 -12.74
C ALA A 183 -2.12 4.14 -12.39
N GLY A 184 -2.46 2.93 -12.83
CA GLY A 184 -1.62 1.75 -12.60
C GLY A 184 -0.28 1.82 -13.33
N LEU A 185 -0.27 2.37 -14.55
CA LEU A 185 0.98 2.60 -15.28
C LEU A 185 1.87 3.60 -14.54
N TYR A 186 1.28 4.69 -14.04
CA TYR A 186 2.02 5.72 -13.30
C TYR A 186 2.60 5.17 -12.00
N ASP A 187 1.78 4.47 -11.23
CA ASP A 187 2.20 3.85 -9.98
C ASP A 187 3.35 2.85 -10.20
N LEU A 188 3.18 1.94 -11.16
CA LEU A 188 4.16 0.90 -11.42
C LEU A 188 5.50 1.43 -11.96
N LEU A 189 5.47 2.38 -12.92
CA LEU A 189 6.65 2.74 -13.73
C LEU A 189 7.17 4.16 -13.50
N LEU A 190 6.36 5.05 -12.97
CA LEU A 190 6.66 6.49 -12.88
C LEU A 190 6.67 7.03 -11.45
N HIS A 191 6.38 6.19 -10.46
CA HIS A 191 6.45 6.58 -9.07
C HIS A 191 7.87 7.04 -8.72
N SER A 192 7.99 8.12 -7.94
CA SER A 192 9.29 8.73 -7.63
C SER A 192 10.12 7.92 -6.66
N ARG A 193 9.45 7.15 -5.81
CA ARG A 193 10.05 6.30 -4.78
C ARG A 193 9.36 4.95 -4.77
N ASP A 194 10.14 3.92 -4.95
CA ASP A 194 9.67 2.55 -4.98
C ASP A 194 10.84 1.65 -4.54
N ARG A 195 10.63 0.89 -3.48
CA ARG A 195 11.61 -0.05 -2.94
C ARG A 195 11.01 -1.44 -2.87
N ALA A 196 11.71 -2.43 -3.41
CA ALA A 196 11.34 -3.83 -3.22
C ALA A 196 12.17 -4.48 -2.13
N TYR A 197 11.60 -5.51 -1.53
CA TYR A 197 12.21 -6.32 -0.48
C TYR A 197 12.33 -7.77 -0.93
N ASP A 198 13.40 -8.41 -0.55
CA ASP A 198 13.44 -9.86 -0.41
C ASP A 198 12.93 -10.26 1.00
N VAL A 199 12.82 -11.55 1.23
CA VAL A 199 12.29 -12.06 2.53
C VAL A 199 13.21 -11.66 3.69
N ALA A 200 14.54 -11.70 3.48
CA ALA A 200 15.50 -11.35 4.51
C ALA A 200 15.41 -9.85 4.88
N GLY A 201 15.40 -8.97 3.89
CA GLY A 201 15.28 -7.53 4.10
C GLY A 201 13.93 -7.12 4.72
N LEU A 202 12.85 -7.85 4.40
CA LEU A 202 11.57 -7.66 5.09
C LEU A 202 11.64 -8.11 6.55
N ALA A 203 12.28 -9.25 6.83
CA ALA A 203 12.45 -9.75 8.19
C ALA A 203 13.30 -8.79 9.05
N GLU A 204 14.37 -8.23 8.49
CA GLU A 204 15.19 -7.21 9.14
C GLU A 204 14.37 -5.93 9.45
N LEU A 205 13.57 -5.46 8.51
CA LEU A 205 12.71 -4.29 8.70
C LEU A 205 11.71 -4.52 9.85
N VAL A 206 11.06 -5.68 9.86
CA VAL A 206 10.05 -6.05 10.87
C VAL A 206 10.69 -6.22 12.25
N ALA A 207 11.81 -6.94 12.33
CA ALA A 207 12.55 -7.12 13.58
C ALA A 207 13.09 -5.79 14.14
N GLY A 208 13.56 -4.90 13.27
CA GLY A 208 14.01 -3.55 13.63
C GLY A 208 12.93 -2.68 14.29
N ALA A 209 11.65 -2.96 14.01
CA ALA A 209 10.50 -2.32 14.65
C ALA A 209 10.00 -3.06 15.92
N GLY A 210 10.69 -4.11 16.38
CA GLY A 210 10.29 -4.90 17.54
C GLY A 210 9.10 -5.82 17.28
N LEU A 211 8.84 -6.15 16.03
CA LEU A 211 7.75 -7.03 15.60
C LEU A 211 8.29 -8.41 15.16
N GLU A 212 7.40 -9.39 15.10
CA GLU A 212 7.67 -10.73 14.61
C GLU A 212 6.74 -11.09 13.46
N ILE A 213 7.28 -11.70 12.40
CA ILE A 213 6.48 -12.22 11.30
C ILE A 213 5.81 -13.53 11.77
N THR A 214 4.51 -13.52 11.87
CA THR A 214 3.72 -14.70 12.30
C THR A 214 3.30 -15.59 11.13
N ALA A 215 3.09 -15.01 9.97
CA ALA A 215 2.72 -15.74 8.75
C ALA A 215 2.94 -14.89 7.50
N PHE A 216 3.16 -15.55 6.38
CA PHE A 216 2.96 -14.96 5.05
C PHE A 216 1.58 -15.34 4.53
N ILE A 217 0.94 -14.40 3.81
CA ILE A 217 -0.29 -14.70 3.08
C ILE A 217 0.08 -15.58 1.90
N GLU A 218 -0.72 -16.64 1.66
CA GLU A 218 -0.41 -17.71 0.71
C GLU A 218 0.92 -18.42 1.08
N PRO A 219 0.97 -19.14 2.24
CA PRO A 219 2.20 -19.75 2.77
C PRO A 219 2.95 -20.60 1.74
N TRP A 220 2.22 -21.30 0.86
CA TRP A 220 2.76 -22.16 -0.19
C TRP A 220 3.70 -21.45 -1.19
N ARG A 221 3.74 -20.12 -1.19
CA ARG A 221 4.71 -19.34 -2.00
C ARG A 221 6.07 -19.19 -1.32
N TYR A 222 6.17 -19.55 -0.03
CA TYR A 222 7.35 -19.27 0.80
C TYR A 222 7.90 -20.53 1.49
N ASP A 223 7.27 -21.70 1.24
CA ASP A 223 7.68 -23.01 1.76
C ASP A 223 8.67 -23.72 0.82
#